data_f763abdcad66c622beb9a8dbac963cee
#
_entry.id   f763abdcad66c622beb9a8dbac963cee
#
_cell.length_a   1.000
_cell.length_b   1.000
_cell.length_c   1.000
_cell.angle_alpha   90.00
_cell.angle_beta   90.00
_cell.angle_gamma   90.00
#
_symmetry.space_group_name_H-M   'P 1'
#
loop_
_entity.id
_entity.type
_entity.pdbx_description
1 polymer ?
#
loop_
_entity_poly.entity_id
_entity_poly.type
_entity_poly.pdbx_seq_one_letter_code
_entity_poly.pdbx_strand_id
1 'polypeptide(L)'
;MIGVIMQVLRFGVGFRVRRLILLSIVTLAALFFLPIISVLSLGAPTVSFLKHTPSAHAAEKQGFYRGEAMPDNTYAWGNCTWWAYAMRKWAGSPIPTTWGNANTWDDYARRDGYVVDQTPAVGAVYQTDEGGYGHVAYVIHVDDGTGEWTISEMNAPTLNVVSRRTFPKDAAQSAHFIHTKTGASSWTPQLPSHMTSYGMPR
;
A
#
# COMPACT_ATOMS: atom_id res chain seq x y z
N MET A 1 47.08 -6.14 67.83
CA MET A 1 46.95 -4.96 66.93
C MET A 1 46.70 -5.38 65.46
N ILE A 2 47.30 -6.41 64.95
CA ILE A 2 47.15 -6.88 63.55
C ILE A 2 45.71 -7.35 63.22
N GLY A 3 45.02 -8.04 64.19
CA GLY A 3 43.67 -8.53 63.99
C GLY A 3 42.59 -7.49 63.79
N VAL A 4 42.71 -6.31 64.46
CA VAL A 4 41.76 -5.19 64.36
C VAL A 4 41.91 -4.48 63.01
N ILE A 5 43.14 -4.33 62.52
CA ILE A 5 43.43 -3.71 61.23
C ILE A 5 42.85 -4.59 60.07
N MET A 6 43.00 -5.91 60.18
CA MET A 6 42.43 -6.83 59.20
C MET A 6 40.89 -6.82 59.19
N GLN A 7 40.24 -6.66 60.34
CA GLN A 7 38.77 -6.53 60.43
C GLN A 7 38.25 -5.23 59.85
N VAL A 8 38.92 -4.11 60.09
CA VAL A 8 38.54 -2.79 59.54
C VAL A 8 38.74 -2.74 58.05
N LEU A 9 39.80 -3.31 57.50
CA LEU A 9 40.03 -3.47 56.08
C LEU A 9 38.98 -4.36 55.41
N ARG A 10 38.59 -5.45 56.06
CA ARG A 10 37.52 -6.35 55.55
C ARG A 10 36.17 -5.64 55.50
N PHE A 11 35.80 -4.84 56.49
CA PHE A 11 34.53 -4.13 56.48
C PHE A 11 34.52 -2.96 55.46
N GLY A 12 35.57 -2.16 55.39
CA GLY A 12 35.63 -1.03 54.50
C GLY A 12 35.76 -1.39 53.01
N VAL A 13 36.67 -2.30 52.72
CA VAL A 13 36.88 -2.81 51.36
C VAL A 13 35.70 -3.70 50.93
N GLY A 14 35.17 -4.51 51.82
CA GLY A 14 34.03 -5.36 51.55
C GLY A 14 32.76 -4.58 51.17
N PHE A 15 32.50 -3.45 51.83
CA PHE A 15 31.34 -2.65 51.54
C PHE A 15 31.46 -1.93 50.18
N ARG A 16 32.59 -1.36 49.85
CA ARG A 16 32.83 -0.72 48.52
C ARG A 16 32.84 -1.71 47.40
N VAL A 17 33.49 -2.86 47.62
CA VAL A 17 33.51 -3.96 46.62
C VAL A 17 32.12 -4.55 46.42
N ARG A 18 31.36 -4.78 47.49
CA ARG A 18 29.96 -5.22 47.37
C ARG A 18 29.08 -4.25 46.60
N ARG A 19 29.26 -2.94 46.88
CA ARG A 19 28.53 -1.86 46.18
C ARG A 19 28.89 -1.82 44.67
N LEU A 20 30.16 -1.95 44.34
CA LEU A 20 30.62 -2.02 42.95
C LEU A 20 30.11 -3.26 42.23
N ILE A 21 30.14 -4.43 42.89
CA ILE A 21 29.59 -5.69 42.34
C ILE A 21 28.09 -5.53 42.11
N LEU A 22 27.33 -5.00 43.09
CA LEU A 22 25.90 -4.76 42.93
C LEU A 22 25.58 -3.80 41.79
N LEU A 23 26.31 -2.68 41.69
CA LEU A 23 26.16 -1.73 40.59
C LEU A 23 26.47 -2.40 39.25
N SER A 24 27.54 -3.18 39.17
CA SER A 24 27.87 -3.92 37.93
C SER A 24 26.79 -4.92 37.54
N ILE A 25 26.23 -5.67 38.49
CA ILE A 25 25.14 -6.61 38.25
C ILE A 25 23.87 -5.87 37.79
N VAL A 26 23.51 -4.77 38.44
CA VAL A 26 22.34 -3.96 38.06
C VAL A 26 22.53 -3.37 36.67
N THR A 27 23.73 -2.85 36.37
CA THR A 27 24.03 -2.31 35.03
C THR A 27 23.99 -3.38 33.96
N LEU A 28 24.56 -4.54 34.22
CA LEU A 28 24.49 -5.69 33.30
C LEU A 28 23.04 -6.17 33.10
N ALA A 29 22.29 -6.28 34.18
CA ALA A 29 20.87 -6.63 34.11
C ALA A 29 20.08 -5.58 33.32
N ALA A 30 20.32 -4.28 33.57
CA ALA A 30 19.67 -3.22 32.81
C ALA A 30 20.01 -3.28 31.32
N LEU A 31 21.29 -3.49 30.96
CA LEU A 31 21.71 -3.63 29.56
C LEU A 31 21.09 -4.84 28.88
N PHE A 32 20.82 -5.91 29.62
CA PHE A 32 20.22 -7.13 29.06
C PHE A 32 18.69 -7.07 29.00
N PHE A 33 18.05 -6.55 30.05
CA PHE A 33 16.60 -6.58 30.17
C PHE A 33 15.90 -5.35 29.55
N LEU A 34 16.55 -4.17 29.49
CA LEU A 34 15.96 -2.98 28.87
C LEU A 34 15.59 -3.21 27.39
N PRO A 35 16.45 -3.76 26.52
CA PRO A 35 16.06 -4.03 25.15
C PRO A 35 14.95 -5.09 25.05
N ILE A 36 14.96 -6.10 25.93
CA ILE A 36 13.91 -7.12 25.98
C ILE A 36 12.57 -6.50 26.41
N ILE A 37 12.59 -5.66 27.44
CA ILE A 37 11.40 -4.95 27.93
C ILE A 37 10.90 -3.98 26.85
N SER A 38 11.80 -3.30 26.14
CA SER A 38 11.43 -2.42 25.03
C SER A 38 10.76 -3.19 23.90
N VAL A 39 11.29 -4.34 23.51
CA VAL A 39 10.67 -5.22 22.50
C VAL A 39 9.33 -5.77 22.99
N LEU A 40 9.25 -6.17 24.28
CA LEU A 40 7.99 -6.66 24.87
C LEU A 40 6.96 -5.55 25.06
N SER A 41 7.37 -4.31 25.34
CA SER A 41 6.48 -3.14 25.47
C SER A 41 5.96 -2.67 24.11
N LEU A 42 6.77 -2.81 23.07
CA LEU A 42 6.33 -2.64 21.68
C LEU A 42 5.50 -3.85 21.21
N GLY A 43 5.59 -4.97 21.93
CA GLY A 43 5.14 -6.27 21.49
C GLY A 43 3.64 -6.45 21.37
N ALA A 44 2.81 -5.81 22.19
CA ALA A 44 1.36 -5.98 22.07
C ALA A 44 0.81 -5.38 20.76
N PRO A 45 1.10 -4.13 20.40
CA PRO A 45 0.69 -3.60 19.09
C PRO A 45 1.48 -4.20 17.93
N THR A 46 2.78 -4.51 18.12
CA THR A 46 3.61 -5.11 17.05
C THR A 46 3.25 -6.57 16.79
N VAL A 47 2.98 -7.35 17.83
CA VAL A 47 2.49 -8.73 17.71
C VAL A 47 1.07 -8.75 17.16
N SER A 48 0.23 -7.78 17.55
CA SER A 48 -1.09 -7.60 16.95
C SER A 48 -0.98 -7.22 15.48
N PHE A 49 -0.10 -6.28 15.13
CA PHE A 49 0.20 -5.92 13.75
C PHE A 49 0.70 -7.15 12.95
N LEU A 50 1.68 -7.89 13.48
CA LEU A 50 2.22 -9.09 12.82
C LEU A 50 1.21 -10.22 12.71
N LYS A 51 0.31 -10.38 13.68
CA LYS A 51 -0.81 -11.34 13.61
C LYS A 51 -1.85 -10.97 12.57
N HIS A 52 -2.04 -9.66 12.32
CA HIS A 52 -2.98 -9.14 11.34
C HIS A 52 -2.33 -8.84 9.98
N THR A 53 -0.99 -8.84 9.94
CA THR A 53 -0.27 -8.77 8.65
C THR A 53 -0.39 -10.14 7.98
N PRO A 54 -1.05 -10.25 6.83
CA PRO A 54 -1.17 -11.52 6.13
C PRO A 54 0.23 -12.09 5.88
N SER A 55 0.37 -13.41 6.04
CA SER A 55 1.56 -14.09 5.52
C SER A 55 1.72 -13.74 4.03
N ALA A 56 2.93 -13.82 3.50
CA ALA A 56 3.16 -13.57 2.08
C ALA A 56 2.17 -14.35 1.17
N HIS A 57 1.83 -15.58 1.55
CA HIS A 57 0.87 -16.42 0.84
C HIS A 57 -0.59 -15.99 1.06
N ALA A 58 -0.95 -15.50 2.25
CA ALA A 58 -2.28 -14.96 2.50
C ALA A 58 -2.46 -13.60 1.80
N ALA A 59 -1.41 -12.78 1.75
CA ALA A 59 -1.39 -11.54 1.01
C ALA A 59 -1.54 -11.78 -0.50
N GLU A 60 -0.89 -12.80 -1.02
CA GLU A 60 -1.02 -13.21 -2.42
C GLU A 60 -2.45 -13.66 -2.76
N LYS A 61 -3.08 -14.45 -1.88
CA LYS A 61 -4.50 -14.83 -2.01
C LYS A 61 -5.46 -13.64 -1.94
N GLN A 62 -5.09 -12.57 -1.27
CA GLN A 62 -5.87 -11.32 -1.18
C GLN A 62 -5.59 -10.36 -2.33
N GLY A 63 -4.77 -10.75 -3.33
CA GLY A 63 -4.41 -9.88 -4.44
C GLY A 63 -3.29 -8.88 -4.13
N PHE A 64 -2.47 -9.15 -3.11
CA PHE A 64 -1.31 -8.30 -2.80
C PHE A 64 -0.35 -8.26 -3.99
N TYR A 65 -0.13 -7.08 -4.54
CA TYR A 65 0.71 -6.88 -5.72
C TYR A 65 2.20 -6.97 -5.35
N ARG A 66 2.89 -7.89 -5.99
CA ARG A 66 4.33 -8.16 -5.80
C ARG A 66 5.14 -7.97 -7.07
N GLY A 67 4.53 -7.40 -8.10
CA GLY A 67 5.19 -7.15 -9.37
C GLY A 67 6.31 -6.10 -9.25
N GLU A 68 7.03 -5.92 -10.36
CA GLU A 68 8.12 -4.97 -10.44
C GLU A 68 7.64 -3.52 -10.36
N ALA A 69 8.46 -2.67 -9.76
CA ALA A 69 8.25 -1.24 -9.81
C ALA A 69 8.37 -0.75 -11.26
N MET A 70 7.57 0.24 -11.60
CA MET A 70 7.59 0.89 -12.91
C MET A 70 8.34 2.23 -12.77
N PRO A 71 9.59 2.34 -13.24
CA PRO A 71 10.47 3.49 -12.93
C PRO A 71 9.92 4.84 -13.36
N ASP A 72 9.12 4.88 -14.41
CA ASP A 72 8.51 6.11 -14.93
C ASP A 72 7.11 6.38 -14.36
N ASN A 73 6.62 5.54 -13.46
CA ASN A 73 5.41 5.79 -12.70
C ASN A 73 5.75 6.58 -11.44
N THR A 74 5.54 7.87 -11.46
CA THR A 74 5.86 8.75 -10.32
C THR A 74 4.77 8.82 -9.26
N TYR A 75 3.63 8.16 -9.47
CA TYR A 75 2.62 8.01 -8.42
C TYR A 75 3.12 7.11 -7.29
N ALA A 76 2.64 7.35 -6.08
CA ALA A 76 3.09 6.59 -4.92
C ALA A 76 2.68 5.12 -5.03
N TRP A 77 3.68 4.23 -4.92
CA TRP A 77 3.51 2.78 -4.95
C TRP A 77 2.39 2.29 -4.04
N GLY A 78 1.60 1.36 -4.53
CA GLY A 78 0.54 0.72 -3.76
C GLY A 78 -0.79 1.48 -3.73
N ASN A 79 -0.84 2.68 -4.30
CA ASN A 79 -2.05 3.50 -4.38
C ASN A 79 -2.86 3.27 -5.67
N CYS A 80 -4.10 3.70 -5.64
CA CYS A 80 -5.02 3.64 -6.78
C CYS A 80 -4.47 4.35 -8.02
N THR A 81 -3.84 5.51 -7.83
CA THR A 81 -3.21 6.30 -8.91
C THR A 81 -2.04 5.55 -9.55
N TRP A 82 -1.21 4.88 -8.74
CA TRP A 82 -0.12 4.06 -9.26
C TRP A 82 -0.66 2.91 -10.13
N TRP A 83 -1.71 2.24 -9.66
CA TRP A 83 -2.31 1.10 -10.34
C TRP A 83 -2.98 1.50 -11.65
N ALA A 84 -3.82 2.54 -11.62
CA ALA A 84 -4.51 3.03 -12.82
C ALA A 84 -3.53 3.47 -13.91
N TYR A 85 -2.43 4.16 -13.54
CA TYR A 85 -1.36 4.49 -14.48
C TYR A 85 -0.68 3.24 -15.04
N ALA A 86 -0.31 2.29 -14.18
CA ALA A 86 0.34 1.06 -14.59
C ALA A 86 -0.51 0.27 -15.58
N MET A 87 -1.80 0.12 -15.29
CA MET A 87 -2.77 -0.54 -16.17
C MET A 87 -2.87 0.14 -17.54
N ARG A 88 -2.96 1.45 -17.58
CA ARG A 88 -2.98 2.24 -18.83
C ARG A 88 -1.70 2.05 -19.64
N LYS A 89 -0.54 2.01 -18.95
CA LYS A 89 0.75 1.84 -19.60
C LYS A 89 0.93 0.43 -20.15
N TRP A 90 0.62 -0.60 -19.37
CA TRP A 90 0.67 -1.99 -19.84
C TRP A 90 -0.28 -2.27 -21.00
N ALA A 91 -1.40 -1.58 -21.00
CA ALA A 91 -2.36 -1.64 -22.08
C ALA A 91 -1.95 -0.82 -23.33
N GLY A 92 -0.78 -0.19 -23.33
CA GLY A 92 -0.26 0.57 -24.48
C GLY A 92 -0.89 1.96 -24.69
N SER A 93 -1.63 2.47 -23.69
CA SER A 93 -2.28 3.80 -23.73
C SER A 93 -1.95 4.60 -22.47
N PRO A 94 -0.66 4.96 -22.27
CA PRO A 94 -0.22 5.66 -21.08
C PRO A 94 -0.90 7.02 -20.92
N ILE A 95 -1.01 7.43 -19.66
CA ILE A 95 -1.51 8.75 -19.23
C ILE A 95 -0.38 9.52 -18.55
N PRO A 96 -0.47 10.83 -18.38
CA PRO A 96 0.53 11.60 -17.65
C PRO A 96 0.64 11.18 -16.17
N THR A 97 1.80 11.40 -15.58
CA THR A 97 2.04 11.18 -14.15
C THR A 97 1.90 12.45 -13.30
N THR A 98 1.34 13.51 -13.87
CA THR A 98 1.27 14.84 -13.28
C THR A 98 -0.13 15.29 -12.88
N TRP A 99 -1.09 14.37 -12.89
CA TRP A 99 -2.49 14.69 -12.59
C TRP A 99 -2.82 14.76 -11.09
N GLY A 100 -1.83 14.57 -10.23
CA GLY A 100 -1.98 14.74 -8.78
C GLY A 100 -2.79 13.64 -8.12
N ASN A 101 -3.65 14.02 -7.16
CA ASN A 101 -4.55 13.11 -6.47
C ASN A 101 -5.70 12.67 -7.38
N ALA A 102 -6.32 11.54 -7.05
CA ALA A 102 -7.36 10.94 -7.88
C ALA A 102 -8.54 11.89 -8.19
N ASN A 103 -8.93 12.74 -7.22
CA ASN A 103 -10.00 13.74 -7.36
C ASN A 103 -9.72 14.88 -8.35
N THR A 104 -8.53 14.96 -8.92
CA THR A 104 -8.18 15.99 -9.93
C THR A 104 -7.93 15.40 -11.31
N TRP A 105 -8.04 14.07 -11.46
CA TRP A 105 -7.68 13.40 -12.69
C TRP A 105 -8.62 13.72 -13.85
N ASP A 106 -9.90 13.84 -13.62
CA ASP A 106 -10.89 14.18 -14.65
C ASP A 106 -10.68 15.58 -15.22
N ASP A 107 -10.38 16.57 -14.36
CA ASP A 107 -10.10 17.95 -14.77
C ASP A 107 -8.79 18.05 -15.55
N TYR A 108 -7.73 17.41 -15.07
CA TYR A 108 -6.46 17.38 -15.79
C TYR A 108 -6.56 16.59 -17.10
N ALA A 109 -7.33 15.50 -17.13
CA ALA A 109 -7.57 14.75 -18.34
C ALA A 109 -8.29 15.59 -19.41
N ARG A 110 -9.35 16.32 -19.04
CA ARG A 110 -10.04 17.25 -19.94
C ARG A 110 -9.08 18.32 -20.47
N ARG A 111 -8.30 18.95 -19.61
CA ARG A 111 -7.29 19.93 -19.98
C ARG A 111 -6.26 19.37 -20.98
N ASP A 112 -5.85 18.13 -20.80
CA ASP A 112 -4.84 17.47 -21.63
C ASP A 112 -5.43 16.82 -22.89
N GLY A 113 -6.74 17.01 -23.17
CA GLY A 113 -7.42 16.59 -24.40
C GLY A 113 -7.93 15.14 -24.40
N TYR A 114 -8.07 14.53 -23.23
CA TYR A 114 -8.73 13.23 -23.09
C TYR A 114 -10.26 13.41 -23.08
N VAL A 115 -10.95 12.41 -23.60
CA VAL A 115 -12.41 12.34 -23.46
C VAL A 115 -12.75 11.91 -22.04
N VAL A 116 -13.62 12.68 -21.39
CA VAL A 116 -14.09 12.38 -20.02
C VAL A 116 -15.60 12.49 -20.01
N ASP A 117 -16.27 11.38 -19.76
CA ASP A 117 -17.72 11.29 -19.71
C ASP A 117 -18.19 10.34 -18.58
N GLN A 118 -19.46 9.90 -18.61
CA GLN A 118 -20.06 8.98 -17.66
C GLN A 118 -20.34 7.59 -18.26
N THR A 119 -19.62 7.22 -19.32
CA THR A 119 -19.83 5.96 -20.03
C THR A 119 -18.68 5.01 -19.73
N PRO A 120 -18.90 3.90 -19.00
CA PRO A 120 -17.85 2.91 -18.76
C PRO A 120 -17.45 2.26 -20.07
N ALA A 121 -16.14 2.13 -20.30
CA ALA A 121 -15.58 1.39 -21.42
C ALA A 121 -14.32 0.66 -20.97
N VAL A 122 -14.09 -0.54 -21.48
CA VAL A 122 -12.86 -1.29 -21.19
C VAL A 122 -11.65 -0.44 -21.57
N GLY A 123 -10.71 -0.33 -20.64
CA GLY A 123 -9.52 0.53 -20.83
C GLY A 123 -9.64 1.95 -20.32
N ALA A 124 -10.84 2.44 -20.03
CA ALA A 124 -11.03 3.74 -19.40
C ALA A 124 -10.54 3.73 -17.93
N VAL A 125 -10.14 4.88 -17.44
CA VAL A 125 -9.92 5.08 -16.01
C VAL A 125 -11.23 5.56 -15.39
N TYR A 126 -11.75 4.76 -14.45
CA TYR A 126 -12.81 5.15 -13.53
C TYR A 126 -12.26 6.18 -12.54
N GLN A 127 -12.98 7.23 -12.27
CA GLN A 127 -12.62 8.29 -11.34
C GLN A 127 -13.84 8.73 -10.52
N THR A 128 -13.63 8.93 -9.21
CA THR A 128 -14.60 9.58 -8.30
C THR A 128 -13.89 10.51 -7.34
N ASP A 129 -14.64 11.43 -6.76
CA ASP A 129 -14.19 12.36 -5.72
C ASP A 129 -14.40 11.81 -4.31
N GLU A 130 -14.72 10.53 -4.17
CA GLU A 130 -14.95 9.88 -2.88
C GLU A 130 -13.76 10.01 -1.93
N GLY A 131 -14.04 10.36 -0.67
CA GLY A 131 -13.01 10.62 0.33
C GLY A 131 -12.24 11.93 0.08
N GLY A 132 -11.17 12.15 0.84
CA GLY A 132 -10.42 13.41 0.76
C GLY A 132 -9.53 13.57 -0.47
N TYR A 133 -9.18 12.45 -1.14
CA TYR A 133 -8.25 12.42 -2.27
C TYR A 133 -8.84 11.84 -3.56
N GLY A 134 -10.10 11.41 -3.52
CA GLY A 134 -10.74 10.72 -4.63
C GLY A 134 -10.27 9.28 -4.79
N HIS A 135 -10.81 8.60 -5.79
CA HIS A 135 -10.41 7.24 -6.15
C HIS A 135 -10.36 7.07 -7.67
N VAL A 136 -9.38 6.27 -8.14
CA VAL A 136 -9.24 5.90 -9.55
C VAL A 136 -9.01 4.41 -9.69
N ALA A 137 -9.51 3.85 -10.78
CA ALA A 137 -9.38 2.44 -11.11
C ALA A 137 -9.38 2.24 -12.63
N TYR A 138 -9.06 1.04 -13.07
CA TYR A 138 -9.06 0.69 -14.49
C TYR A 138 -10.27 -0.17 -14.82
N VAL A 139 -11.05 0.18 -15.82
CA VAL A 139 -12.19 -0.63 -16.29
C VAL A 139 -11.69 -1.84 -17.06
N ILE A 140 -11.98 -3.03 -16.54
CA ILE A 140 -11.52 -4.31 -17.12
C ILE A 140 -12.60 -5.04 -17.90
N HIS A 141 -13.86 -4.76 -17.64
CA HIS A 141 -14.99 -5.43 -18.30
C HIS A 141 -16.20 -4.53 -18.33
N VAL A 142 -16.97 -4.60 -19.40
CA VAL A 142 -18.31 -4.04 -19.54
C VAL A 142 -19.15 -5.11 -20.20
N ASP A 143 -20.28 -5.46 -19.60
CA ASP A 143 -21.25 -6.40 -20.16
C ASP A 143 -22.22 -5.68 -21.07
N ASP A 144 -22.20 -6.02 -22.37
CA ASP A 144 -23.02 -5.36 -23.39
C ASP A 144 -24.52 -5.65 -23.21
N GLY A 145 -24.89 -6.74 -22.55
CA GLY A 145 -26.28 -7.15 -22.35
C GLY A 145 -26.93 -6.46 -21.15
N THR A 146 -26.23 -6.45 -20.01
CA THR A 146 -26.73 -5.88 -18.76
C THR A 146 -26.29 -4.43 -18.55
N GLY A 147 -25.17 -4.03 -19.15
CA GLY A 147 -24.50 -2.77 -18.91
C GLY A 147 -23.73 -2.70 -17.58
N GLU A 148 -23.58 -3.85 -16.88
CA GLU A 148 -22.71 -3.95 -15.71
C GLU A 148 -21.25 -3.74 -16.11
N TRP A 149 -20.47 -3.16 -15.24
CA TRP A 149 -19.06 -2.88 -15.49
C TRP A 149 -18.19 -3.22 -14.30
N THR A 150 -16.98 -3.68 -14.55
CA THR A 150 -16.03 -4.14 -13.53
C THR A 150 -14.74 -3.36 -13.64
N ILE A 151 -14.23 -2.95 -12.49
CA ILE A 151 -12.93 -2.28 -12.35
C ILE A 151 -11.90 -3.19 -11.69
N SER A 152 -10.64 -2.93 -12.02
CA SER A 152 -9.48 -3.39 -11.25
C SER A 152 -8.87 -2.16 -10.55
N GLU A 153 -8.69 -2.26 -9.26
CA GLU A 153 -8.28 -1.16 -8.40
C GLU A 153 -7.21 -1.58 -7.40
N MET A 154 -6.54 -0.63 -6.82
CA MET A 154 -5.58 -0.84 -5.74
C MET A 154 -5.84 0.16 -4.61
N ASN A 155 -5.48 -0.19 -3.38
CA ASN A 155 -5.74 0.62 -2.19
C ASN A 155 -7.25 0.86 -1.93
N ALA A 156 -8.03 -0.15 -2.23
CA ALA A 156 -9.45 -0.22 -1.89
C ALA A 156 -9.81 -1.69 -1.59
N PRO A 157 -9.80 -2.11 -0.33
CA PRO A 157 -9.69 -1.30 0.90
C PRO A 157 -8.27 -1.10 1.42
N THR A 158 -7.25 -1.79 0.90
CA THR A 158 -5.93 -1.87 1.52
C THR A 158 -4.83 -1.50 0.54
N LEU A 159 -3.85 -0.71 1.02
CA LEU A 159 -2.66 -0.33 0.28
C LEU A 159 -1.97 -1.55 -0.33
N ASN A 160 -1.57 -1.44 -1.61
CA ASN A 160 -0.88 -2.49 -2.37
C ASN A 160 -1.68 -3.79 -2.58
N VAL A 161 -2.96 -3.79 -2.28
CA VAL A 161 -3.88 -4.91 -2.57
C VAL A 161 -4.69 -4.57 -3.81
N VAL A 162 -4.61 -5.43 -4.82
CA VAL A 162 -5.43 -5.35 -6.04
C VAL A 162 -6.76 -6.03 -5.78
N SER A 163 -7.84 -5.33 -6.02
CA SER A 163 -9.20 -5.84 -5.91
C SER A 163 -10.01 -5.54 -7.16
N ARG A 164 -11.22 -6.08 -7.19
CA ARG A 164 -12.20 -5.84 -8.23
C ARG A 164 -13.53 -5.46 -7.60
N ARG A 165 -14.25 -4.56 -8.26
CA ARG A 165 -15.65 -4.29 -7.98
C ARG A 165 -16.44 -4.28 -9.27
N THR A 166 -17.63 -4.87 -9.22
CA THR A 166 -18.62 -4.82 -10.30
C THR A 166 -19.75 -3.90 -9.88
N PHE A 167 -20.18 -3.08 -10.79
CA PHE A 167 -21.21 -2.07 -10.59
C PHE A 167 -22.36 -2.27 -11.57
N PRO A 168 -23.60 -1.95 -11.15
CA PRO A 168 -24.72 -1.89 -12.07
C PRO A 168 -24.57 -0.68 -13.01
N LYS A 169 -25.28 -0.75 -14.15
CA LYS A 169 -25.23 0.27 -15.21
C LYS A 169 -25.44 1.69 -14.71
N ASP A 170 -26.43 1.90 -13.83
CA ASP A 170 -26.83 3.20 -13.31
C ASP A 170 -25.79 3.84 -12.38
N ALA A 171 -24.93 3.05 -11.77
CA ALA A 171 -23.83 3.57 -10.94
C ALA A 171 -22.83 4.42 -11.74
N ALA A 172 -22.81 4.31 -13.06
CA ALA A 172 -21.93 5.11 -13.91
C ALA A 172 -22.20 6.64 -13.83
N GLN A 173 -23.43 7.03 -13.46
CA GLN A 173 -23.82 8.44 -13.34
C GLN A 173 -23.11 9.17 -12.20
N SER A 174 -22.58 8.45 -11.22
CA SER A 174 -21.84 9.02 -10.08
C SER A 174 -20.33 9.03 -10.26
N ALA A 175 -19.83 8.69 -11.45
CA ALA A 175 -18.41 8.60 -11.74
C ALA A 175 -18.04 9.29 -13.05
N HIS A 176 -16.75 9.53 -13.23
CA HIS A 176 -16.18 9.92 -14.52
C HIS A 176 -15.35 8.78 -15.09
N PHE A 177 -15.34 8.69 -16.42
CA PHE A 177 -14.50 7.72 -17.15
C PHE A 177 -13.58 8.50 -18.08
N ILE A 178 -12.28 8.31 -17.90
CA ILE A 178 -11.23 8.94 -18.69
C ILE A 178 -10.81 7.96 -19.79
N HIS A 179 -11.11 8.29 -21.01
CA HIS A 179 -10.85 7.46 -22.19
C HIS A 179 -9.48 7.75 -22.83
N THR A 180 -9.40 7.70 -24.14
CA THR A 180 -8.26 8.13 -24.92
C THR A 180 -8.43 9.60 -25.35
N LYS A 181 -7.37 10.20 -25.89
CA LYS A 181 -7.46 11.53 -26.49
C LYS A 181 -8.37 11.53 -27.72
N THR A 182 -9.06 12.62 -27.93
CA THR A 182 -9.84 12.83 -29.14
C THR A 182 -8.95 12.66 -30.38
N GLY A 183 -9.38 11.84 -31.33
CA GLY A 183 -8.62 11.55 -32.56
C GLY A 183 -7.53 10.49 -32.43
N ALA A 184 -7.35 9.86 -31.26
CA ALA A 184 -6.54 8.65 -31.15
C ALA A 184 -7.21 7.52 -31.96
N SER A 185 -6.42 6.77 -32.72
CA SER A 185 -6.91 5.57 -33.44
C SER A 185 -7.56 4.61 -32.45
N SER A 186 -8.57 3.86 -32.88
CA SER A 186 -9.27 2.86 -32.06
C SER A 186 -8.27 1.92 -31.40
N TRP A 187 -8.03 2.17 -30.11
CA TRP A 187 -7.15 1.37 -29.32
C TRP A 187 -7.94 0.24 -28.67
N THR A 188 -7.52 -0.99 -28.91
CA THR A 188 -8.11 -2.17 -28.24
C THR A 188 -7.27 -2.50 -27.02
N PRO A 189 -7.80 -2.45 -25.80
CA PRO A 189 -7.06 -2.78 -24.60
C PRO A 189 -6.55 -4.22 -24.65
N GLN A 190 -5.24 -4.40 -24.55
CA GLN A 190 -4.65 -5.73 -24.39
C GLN A 190 -4.13 -5.82 -22.95
N LEU A 191 -4.76 -6.67 -22.15
CA LEU A 191 -4.28 -6.95 -20.80
C LEU A 191 -3.05 -7.86 -20.89
N PRO A 192 -1.93 -7.50 -20.24
CA PRO A 192 -0.75 -8.35 -20.18
C PRO A 192 -1.10 -9.72 -19.58
N SER A 193 -0.63 -10.80 -20.17
CA SER A 193 -0.97 -12.18 -19.75
C SER A 193 -0.61 -12.47 -18.28
N HIS A 194 0.44 -11.83 -17.76
CA HIS A 194 0.84 -11.98 -16.37
C HIS A 194 -0.13 -11.33 -15.36
N MET A 195 -1.02 -10.45 -15.83
CA MET A 195 -1.96 -9.75 -14.97
C MET A 195 -3.22 -10.55 -14.65
N THR A 196 -3.43 -11.70 -15.30
CA THR A 196 -4.56 -12.58 -15.02
C THR A 196 -4.57 -13.12 -13.59
N SER A 197 -3.39 -13.27 -12.97
CA SER A 197 -3.26 -13.69 -11.58
C SER A 197 -3.82 -12.67 -10.59
N TYR A 198 -3.90 -11.40 -10.98
CA TYR A 198 -4.48 -10.32 -10.19
C TYR A 198 -5.97 -10.10 -10.51
N GLY A 199 -6.58 -11.11 -11.07
CA GLY A 199 -8.00 -11.09 -11.26
C GLY A 199 -8.48 -10.40 -12.54
N MET A 200 -7.63 -10.21 -13.51
CA MET A 200 -8.04 -9.68 -14.81
C MET A 200 -8.50 -10.77 -15.78
N PRO A 201 -9.51 -10.51 -16.60
CA PRO A 201 -9.90 -11.45 -17.65
C PRO A 201 -8.75 -11.68 -18.63
N ARG A 202 -8.70 -12.88 -19.19
CA ARG A 202 -7.80 -13.21 -20.30
C ARG A 202 -8.30 -12.60 -21.59
#